data_22a7619f8b1398624aee56f6a4ac2122
#
_entry.id   22a7619f8b1398624aee56f6a4ac2122
#
_cell.length_a   1.000
_cell.length_b   1.000
_cell.length_c   1.000
_cell.angle_alpha   90.00
_cell.angle_beta   90.00
_cell.angle_gamma   90.00
#
_symmetry.space_group_name_H-M   'P 1'
#
loop_
_entity.id
_entity.type
_entity.pdbx_description
1 polymer ?
#
loop_
_entity_poly.entity_id
_entity_poly.type
_entity_poly.pdbx_seq_one_letter_code
_entity_poly.pdbx_strand_id
1 'polypeptide(L)'
;MAKEQKKGAVFVDLFGGSGLVSHTIKRARPDCRVVYNDFDHYSERLANVGRTNAMLRALRPIVASVPHKMRIDEPVRSKVVAEVEKWNKSGFVDWFSISSNLHFTMNYSHDFEEFRKETLYNRVRKDDYNVEGYLEGVEVVSMDYRRLFDQFRLVPDVIFILDPPYLSTDCGTYRSDNYWKLSDYLDVLKCLVGTKFVYFSSSKSTIVELADWMGRNQSIGNPFEGAKIYRHHVSGIALNYDDMMLVKAA
;
A
#
# COMPACT_ATOMS: atom_id res chain seq x y z
N MET A 1 -7.99 19.03 -2.19
CA MET A 1 -7.73 18.92 -0.74
C MET A 1 -6.35 19.46 -0.34
N ALA A 2 -5.22 18.86 -0.75
CA ALA A 2 -3.89 19.36 -0.37
C ALA A 2 -3.66 20.84 -0.70
N LYS A 3 -4.23 21.36 -1.79
CA LYS A 3 -4.13 22.78 -2.22
C LYS A 3 -4.88 23.78 -1.33
N GLU A 4 -5.83 23.32 -0.53
CA GLU A 4 -6.68 24.19 0.31
C GLU A 4 -6.12 24.40 1.72
N GLN A 5 -5.08 23.64 2.09
CA GLN A 5 -4.47 23.77 3.42
C GLN A 5 -3.52 24.95 3.51
N LYS A 6 -3.35 25.48 4.72
CA LYS A 6 -2.43 26.58 4.99
C LYS A 6 -0.98 26.22 4.63
N LYS A 7 -0.19 27.23 4.27
CA LYS A 7 1.24 27.08 4.09
C LYS A 7 1.88 26.55 5.39
N GLY A 8 2.72 25.52 5.28
CA GLY A 8 3.38 24.91 6.44
C GLY A 8 2.58 23.81 7.13
N ALA A 9 1.46 23.32 6.56
CA ALA A 9 0.73 22.16 7.09
C ALA A 9 1.64 20.93 7.17
N VAL A 10 1.39 20.09 8.19
CA VAL A 10 2.08 18.82 8.39
C VAL A 10 1.14 17.69 8.03
N PHE A 11 1.57 16.82 7.12
CA PHE A 11 0.85 15.60 6.78
C PHE A 11 1.60 14.40 7.37
N VAL A 12 0.89 13.54 8.09
CA VAL A 12 1.46 12.36 8.72
C VAL A 12 0.70 11.13 8.23
N ASP A 13 1.37 10.34 7.41
CA ASP A 13 0.84 9.10 6.82
C ASP A 13 1.14 7.94 7.77
N LEU A 14 0.12 7.52 8.51
CA LEU A 14 0.25 6.49 9.55
C LEU A 14 0.38 5.07 8.97
N PHE A 15 -0.15 4.85 7.75
CA PHE A 15 -0.21 3.57 7.05
C PHE A 15 0.29 3.75 5.62
N GLY A 16 1.54 4.16 5.47
CA GLY A 16 2.07 4.66 4.21
C GLY A 16 2.14 3.65 3.06
N GLY A 17 2.18 2.34 3.34
CA GLY A 17 2.26 1.29 2.32
C GLY A 17 3.34 1.58 1.28
N SER A 18 2.95 1.76 0.02
CA SER A 18 3.89 2.11 -1.05
C SER A 18 4.38 3.57 -1.03
N GLY A 19 3.86 4.42 -0.16
CA GLY A 19 4.18 5.84 -0.10
C GLY A 19 3.51 6.69 -1.19
N LEU A 20 2.57 6.14 -1.98
CA LEU A 20 1.94 6.84 -3.10
C LEU A 20 1.19 8.10 -2.67
N VAL A 21 0.46 8.03 -1.55
CA VAL A 21 -0.30 9.17 -1.02
C VAL A 21 0.66 10.25 -0.55
N SER A 22 1.66 9.89 0.25
CA SER A 22 2.71 10.79 0.73
C SER A 22 3.48 11.46 -0.41
N HIS A 23 3.90 10.69 -1.43
CA HIS A 23 4.53 11.21 -2.63
C HIS A 23 3.63 12.21 -3.38
N THR A 24 2.36 11.86 -3.56
CA THR A 24 1.38 12.72 -4.26
C THR A 24 1.16 14.04 -3.52
N ILE A 25 1.05 13.99 -2.20
CA ILE A 25 0.92 15.20 -1.38
C ILE A 25 2.17 16.06 -1.50
N LYS A 26 3.36 15.48 -1.38
CA LYS A 26 4.62 16.23 -1.46
C LYS A 26 4.80 16.90 -2.82
N ARG A 27 4.46 16.22 -3.90
CA ARG A 27 4.47 16.83 -5.25
C ARG A 27 3.45 17.96 -5.42
N ALA A 28 2.25 17.79 -4.85
CA ALA A 28 1.20 18.81 -4.92
C ALA A 28 1.50 20.01 -4.01
N ARG A 29 2.19 19.80 -2.91
CA ARG A 29 2.50 20.77 -1.86
C ARG A 29 3.96 20.64 -1.41
N PRO A 30 4.92 21.10 -2.22
CA PRO A 30 6.35 21.05 -1.86
C PRO A 30 6.70 21.84 -0.59
N ASP A 31 5.86 22.83 -0.25
CA ASP A 31 5.98 23.68 0.94
C ASP A 31 5.56 22.99 2.25
N CYS A 32 4.89 21.86 2.18
CA CYS A 32 4.42 21.12 3.36
C CYS A 32 5.45 20.11 3.85
N ARG A 33 5.45 19.87 5.16
CA ARG A 33 6.13 18.72 5.75
C ARG A 33 5.26 17.48 5.54
N VAL A 34 5.84 16.41 5.03
CA VAL A 34 5.16 15.12 4.86
C VAL A 34 5.99 14.05 5.54
N VAL A 35 5.40 13.36 6.51
CA VAL A 35 5.99 12.24 7.24
C VAL A 35 5.29 10.97 6.77
N TYR A 36 6.08 10.02 6.28
CA TYR A 36 5.63 8.74 5.75
C TYR A 36 6.10 7.60 6.64
N ASN A 37 5.17 6.81 7.16
CA ASN A 37 5.48 5.64 7.97
C ASN A 37 5.66 4.41 7.07
N ASP A 38 6.90 4.06 6.82
CA ASP A 38 7.31 2.88 6.04
C ASP A 38 7.39 1.63 6.92
N PHE A 39 6.26 1.22 7.47
CA PHE A 39 6.20 0.05 8.36
C PHE A 39 6.50 -1.26 7.62
N ASP A 40 6.13 -1.34 6.34
CA ASP A 40 6.32 -2.52 5.48
C ASP A 40 7.67 -2.53 4.74
N HIS A 41 8.59 -1.62 5.09
CA HIS A 41 9.93 -1.51 4.50
C HIS A 41 9.94 -1.36 2.98
N TYR A 42 8.97 -0.61 2.44
CA TYR A 42 8.89 -0.35 1.01
C TYR A 42 10.09 0.43 0.46
N SER A 43 10.72 1.26 1.30
CA SER A 43 11.94 1.98 0.96
C SER A 43 13.10 1.04 0.60
N GLU A 44 13.18 -0.16 1.20
CA GLU A 44 14.17 -1.17 0.82
C GLU A 44 13.94 -1.67 -0.62
N ARG A 45 12.68 -1.85 -1.02
CA ARG A 45 12.30 -2.22 -2.39
C ARG A 45 12.68 -1.10 -3.37
N LEU A 46 12.45 0.17 -3.01
CA LEU A 46 12.85 1.33 -3.82
C LEU A 46 14.37 1.42 -3.96
N ALA A 47 15.12 1.22 -2.88
CA ALA A 47 16.58 1.21 -2.92
C ALA A 47 17.15 0.11 -3.83
N ASN A 48 16.43 -0.99 -3.98
CA ASN A 48 16.81 -2.15 -4.79
C ASN A 48 16.15 -2.20 -6.17
N VAL A 49 15.48 -1.12 -6.63
CA VAL A 49 14.79 -1.11 -7.92
C VAL A 49 15.73 -1.37 -9.11
N GLY A 50 16.96 -0.88 -9.04
CA GLY A 50 17.99 -1.15 -10.06
C GLY A 50 18.30 -2.65 -10.19
N ARG A 51 18.38 -3.34 -9.06
CA ARG A 51 18.60 -4.80 -9.00
C ARG A 51 17.37 -5.55 -9.53
N THR A 52 16.16 -5.15 -9.13
CA THR A 52 14.90 -5.72 -9.63
C THR A 52 14.79 -5.57 -11.15
N ASN A 53 15.11 -4.38 -11.69
CA ASN A 53 15.15 -4.15 -13.12
C ASN A 53 16.17 -5.02 -13.85
N ALA A 54 17.37 -5.19 -13.29
CA ALA A 54 18.40 -6.07 -13.86
C ALA A 54 17.92 -7.53 -13.92
N MET A 55 17.26 -8.01 -12.87
CA MET A 55 16.66 -9.35 -12.83
C MET A 55 15.55 -9.49 -13.88
N LEU A 56 14.65 -8.52 -14.01
CA LEU A 56 13.60 -8.54 -15.04
C LEU A 56 14.19 -8.52 -16.44
N ARG A 57 15.25 -7.75 -16.70
CA ARG A 57 15.97 -7.79 -17.97
C ARG A 57 16.55 -9.15 -18.29
N ALA A 58 17.07 -9.87 -17.29
CA ALA A 58 17.56 -11.25 -17.48
C ALA A 58 16.41 -12.25 -17.75
N LEU A 59 15.23 -12.03 -17.19
CA LEU A 59 14.07 -12.90 -17.38
C LEU A 59 13.38 -12.70 -18.75
N ARG A 60 13.36 -11.47 -19.29
CA ARG A 60 12.70 -11.16 -20.57
C ARG A 60 13.07 -12.10 -21.73
N PRO A 61 14.35 -12.36 -22.03
CA PRO A 61 14.71 -13.29 -23.12
C PRO A 61 14.30 -14.74 -22.83
N ILE A 62 14.28 -15.15 -21.55
CA ILE A 62 13.90 -16.52 -21.16
C ILE A 62 12.42 -16.77 -21.49
N VAL A 63 11.55 -15.80 -21.19
CA VAL A 63 10.11 -15.92 -21.40
C VAL A 63 9.64 -15.44 -22.79
N ALA A 64 10.53 -14.99 -23.66
CA ALA A 64 10.18 -14.36 -24.94
C ALA A 64 9.35 -15.27 -25.86
N SER A 65 9.52 -16.59 -25.78
CA SER A 65 8.73 -17.56 -26.56
C SER A 65 7.33 -17.83 -26.02
N VAL A 66 7.02 -17.37 -24.79
CA VAL A 66 5.72 -17.57 -24.17
C VAL A 66 4.88 -16.29 -24.35
N PRO A 67 3.67 -16.36 -24.93
CA PRO A 67 2.81 -15.18 -25.07
C PRO A 67 2.50 -14.53 -23.72
N HIS A 68 2.31 -13.19 -23.73
CA HIS A 68 2.02 -12.45 -22.51
C HIS A 68 0.73 -12.93 -21.83
N LYS A 69 0.77 -13.07 -20.50
CA LYS A 69 -0.28 -13.63 -19.62
C LYS A 69 -0.53 -15.13 -19.76
N MET A 70 0.20 -15.83 -20.60
CA MET A 70 0.10 -17.28 -20.72
C MET A 70 0.98 -17.98 -19.68
N ARG A 71 0.58 -19.21 -19.34
CA ARG A 71 1.32 -20.08 -18.45
C ARG A 71 2.69 -20.40 -19.02
N ILE A 72 3.69 -20.47 -18.15
CA ILE A 72 5.06 -20.85 -18.50
C ILE A 72 5.22 -22.34 -18.15
N ASP A 73 5.31 -23.16 -19.16
CA ASP A 73 5.54 -24.61 -19.03
C ASP A 73 7.01 -24.99 -19.26
N GLU A 74 7.33 -26.28 -19.08
CA GLU A 74 8.67 -26.77 -19.35
C GLU A 74 8.99 -26.74 -20.86
N PRO A 75 10.24 -26.52 -21.27
CA PRO A 75 11.42 -26.34 -20.42
C PRO A 75 11.68 -24.88 -19.97
N VAL A 76 10.82 -23.93 -20.34
CA VAL A 76 11.01 -22.51 -20.02
C VAL A 76 10.88 -22.26 -18.52
N ARG A 77 9.96 -22.96 -17.86
CA ARG A 77 9.74 -22.86 -16.41
C ARG A 77 11.03 -23.15 -15.62
N SER A 78 11.71 -24.24 -15.93
CA SER A 78 12.97 -24.59 -15.26
C SER A 78 14.04 -23.51 -15.44
N LYS A 79 14.12 -22.87 -16.61
CA LYS A 79 15.07 -21.77 -16.86
C LYS A 79 14.72 -20.52 -16.04
N VAL A 80 13.44 -20.19 -15.93
CA VAL A 80 12.97 -19.06 -15.09
C VAL A 80 13.31 -19.32 -13.63
N VAL A 81 12.98 -20.50 -13.09
CA VAL A 81 13.29 -20.87 -11.70
C VAL A 81 14.78 -20.79 -11.43
N ALA A 82 15.62 -21.34 -12.31
CA ALA A 82 17.07 -21.30 -12.17
C ALA A 82 17.63 -19.86 -12.17
N GLU A 83 17.11 -18.99 -13.04
CA GLU A 83 17.55 -17.59 -13.06
C GLU A 83 17.13 -16.86 -11.77
N VAL A 84 15.88 -17.06 -11.29
CA VAL A 84 15.42 -16.49 -10.01
C VAL A 84 16.26 -17.00 -8.85
N GLU A 85 16.59 -18.29 -8.81
CA GLU A 85 17.45 -18.86 -7.79
C GLU A 85 18.85 -18.22 -7.75
N LYS A 86 19.43 -17.98 -8.91
CA LYS A 86 20.73 -17.30 -9.04
C LYS A 86 20.69 -15.90 -8.41
N TRP A 87 19.63 -15.14 -8.69
CA TRP A 87 19.43 -13.82 -8.09
C TRP A 87 19.22 -13.90 -6.59
N ASN A 88 18.44 -14.87 -6.11
CA ASN A 88 18.20 -15.10 -4.69
C ASN A 88 19.50 -15.42 -3.93
N LYS A 89 20.37 -16.29 -4.50
CA LYS A 89 21.68 -16.61 -3.91
C LYS A 89 22.65 -15.41 -3.89
N SER A 90 22.46 -14.44 -4.76
CA SER A 90 23.35 -13.28 -4.88
C SER A 90 22.90 -12.05 -4.07
N GLY A 91 21.80 -12.09 -3.35
CA GLY A 91 21.34 -11.03 -2.47
C GLY A 91 19.83 -10.77 -2.53
N PHE A 92 19.41 -9.54 -2.23
CA PHE A 92 18.02 -9.14 -2.12
C PHE A 92 17.19 -9.45 -3.39
N VAL A 93 15.99 -9.98 -3.18
CA VAL A 93 14.96 -10.16 -4.22
C VAL A 93 13.68 -9.49 -3.74
N ASP A 94 13.14 -8.57 -4.52
CA ASP A 94 11.81 -8.02 -4.30
C ASP A 94 10.76 -9.04 -4.74
N TRP A 95 10.38 -9.93 -3.83
CA TRP A 95 9.44 -11.01 -4.08
C TRP A 95 8.08 -10.53 -4.54
N PHE A 96 7.65 -9.35 -4.07
CA PHE A 96 6.39 -8.75 -4.49
C PHE A 96 6.41 -8.37 -5.97
N SER A 97 7.48 -7.69 -6.40
CA SER A 97 7.66 -7.34 -7.81
C SER A 97 7.85 -8.56 -8.70
N ILE A 98 8.62 -9.55 -8.26
CA ILE A 98 8.85 -10.78 -9.03
C ILE A 98 7.56 -11.59 -9.16
N SER A 99 6.79 -11.75 -8.09
CA SER A 99 5.48 -12.39 -8.12
C SER A 99 4.51 -11.68 -9.05
N SER A 100 4.45 -10.36 -9.02
CA SER A 100 3.61 -9.56 -9.93
C SER A 100 3.94 -9.79 -11.41
N ASN A 101 5.18 -10.16 -11.72
CA ASN A 101 5.66 -10.41 -13.08
C ASN A 101 5.58 -11.88 -13.51
N LEU A 102 5.44 -12.82 -12.57
CA LEU A 102 5.54 -14.26 -12.87
C LEU A 102 4.42 -15.11 -12.29
N HIS A 103 3.57 -14.59 -11.41
CA HIS A 103 2.43 -15.34 -10.87
C HIS A 103 1.10 -14.89 -11.48
N PHE A 104 0.04 -15.62 -11.17
CA PHE A 104 -1.31 -15.18 -11.42
C PHE A 104 -1.63 -13.94 -10.57
N THR A 105 -2.58 -13.14 -11.02
CA THR A 105 -2.93 -11.86 -10.35
C THR A 105 -3.28 -12.09 -8.88
N MET A 106 -2.73 -11.24 -8.01
CA MET A 106 -2.93 -11.25 -6.55
C MET A 106 -2.32 -12.46 -5.82
N ASN A 107 -1.52 -13.28 -6.50
CA ASN A 107 -0.73 -14.33 -5.85
C ASN A 107 0.71 -13.86 -5.66
N TYR A 108 1.19 -13.84 -4.42
CA TYR A 108 2.53 -13.38 -4.06
C TYR A 108 3.26 -14.44 -3.24
N SER A 109 4.53 -14.64 -3.56
CA SER A 109 5.46 -15.43 -2.75
C SER A 109 6.30 -14.51 -1.89
N HIS A 110 6.72 -14.98 -0.75
CA HIS A 110 7.55 -14.22 0.19
C HIS A 110 9.02 -14.67 0.17
N ASP A 111 9.28 -15.83 -0.42
CA ASP A 111 10.62 -16.39 -0.57
C ASP A 111 10.74 -17.26 -1.82
N PHE A 112 11.96 -17.80 -2.04
CA PHE A 112 12.23 -18.67 -3.17
C PHE A 112 11.52 -20.03 -3.08
N GLU A 113 11.34 -20.56 -1.87
CA GLU A 113 10.70 -21.88 -1.67
C GLU A 113 9.20 -21.84 -1.97
N GLU A 114 8.53 -20.74 -1.66
CA GLU A 114 7.16 -20.49 -2.10
C GLU A 114 7.11 -20.27 -3.61
N PHE A 115 7.97 -19.37 -4.12
CA PHE A 115 8.01 -19.01 -5.53
C PHE A 115 8.15 -20.24 -6.46
N ARG A 116 9.08 -21.12 -6.18
CA ARG A 116 9.36 -22.29 -7.06
C ARG A 116 8.24 -23.33 -7.11
N LYS A 117 7.32 -23.33 -6.13
CA LYS A 117 6.16 -24.23 -6.07
C LYS A 117 4.98 -23.70 -6.90
N GLU A 118 4.94 -22.40 -7.15
CA GLU A 118 3.84 -21.75 -7.82
C GLU A 118 3.80 -22.04 -9.33
N THR A 119 2.60 -21.92 -9.90
CA THR A 119 2.41 -21.89 -11.35
C THR A 119 2.85 -20.54 -11.89
N LEU A 120 3.76 -20.56 -12.86
CA LEU A 120 4.32 -19.34 -13.44
C LEU A 120 3.57 -18.91 -14.69
N TYR A 121 3.48 -17.59 -14.89
CA TYR A 121 2.85 -16.93 -16.04
C TYR A 121 3.77 -15.84 -16.58
N ASN A 122 3.82 -15.69 -17.91
CA ASN A 122 4.57 -14.58 -18.52
C ASN A 122 3.79 -13.27 -18.38
N ARG A 123 4.00 -12.58 -17.28
CA ARG A 123 3.53 -11.22 -17.05
C ARG A 123 4.67 -10.22 -16.95
N VAL A 124 5.86 -10.67 -17.37
CA VAL A 124 7.08 -9.86 -17.28
C VAL A 124 6.88 -8.58 -18.08
N ARG A 125 7.01 -7.46 -17.39
CA ARG A 125 6.88 -6.13 -17.98
C ARG A 125 7.99 -5.87 -18.98
N LYS A 126 7.67 -5.11 -20.03
CA LYS A 126 8.64 -4.75 -21.10
C LYS A 126 9.62 -3.68 -20.64
N ASP A 127 9.13 -2.71 -19.85
CA ASP A 127 9.90 -1.56 -19.41
C ASP A 127 10.38 -1.74 -17.97
N ASP A 128 11.45 -1.05 -17.64
CA ASP A 128 11.98 -1.00 -16.29
C ASP A 128 11.08 -0.17 -15.36
N TYR A 129 11.13 -0.44 -14.07
CA TYR A 129 10.54 0.45 -13.07
C TYR A 129 11.33 1.75 -13.03
N ASN A 130 10.63 2.88 -13.04
CA ASN A 130 11.23 4.19 -12.81
C ASN A 130 10.75 4.71 -11.44
N VAL A 131 11.70 5.08 -10.59
CA VAL A 131 11.47 5.65 -9.26
C VAL A 131 12.14 7.00 -9.07
N GLU A 132 12.54 7.65 -10.17
CA GLU A 132 13.17 8.96 -10.13
C GLU A 132 12.26 9.99 -9.45
N GLY A 133 12.79 10.68 -8.44
CA GLY A 133 12.07 11.66 -7.64
C GLY A 133 10.95 11.06 -6.76
N TYR A 134 10.80 9.72 -6.70
CA TYR A 134 9.78 9.11 -5.85
C TYR A 134 10.16 9.26 -4.38
N LEU A 135 9.22 9.75 -3.57
CA LEU A 135 9.39 10.13 -2.15
C LEU A 135 10.44 11.22 -1.89
N GLU A 136 10.90 11.95 -2.92
CA GLU A 136 11.82 13.07 -2.74
C GLU A 136 11.19 14.14 -1.82
N GLY A 137 11.96 14.57 -0.80
CA GLY A 137 11.52 15.56 0.18
C GLY A 137 10.47 15.07 1.18
N VAL A 138 10.15 13.76 1.19
CA VAL A 138 9.32 13.12 2.21
C VAL A 138 10.20 12.62 3.35
N GLU A 139 9.79 12.86 4.59
CA GLU A 139 10.45 12.32 5.79
C GLU A 139 9.99 10.87 6.01
N VAL A 140 10.91 9.92 5.92
CA VAL A 140 10.61 8.49 6.08
C VAL A 140 10.89 8.07 7.51
N VAL A 141 9.91 7.44 8.15
CA VAL A 141 10.03 6.82 9.48
C VAL A 141 9.50 5.39 9.42
N SER A 142 9.89 4.54 10.36
CA SER A 142 9.34 3.19 10.49
C SER A 142 9.06 2.91 11.97
N MET A 143 7.78 2.95 12.34
CA MET A 143 7.37 2.69 13.73
C MET A 143 5.88 2.30 13.81
N ASP A 144 5.46 1.83 14.99
CA ASP A 144 4.04 1.61 15.29
C ASP A 144 3.23 2.91 15.10
N TYR A 145 2.11 2.82 14.38
CA TYR A 145 1.29 3.98 14.03
C TYR A 145 0.77 4.74 15.26
N ARG A 146 0.54 4.07 16.40
CA ARG A 146 0.08 4.69 17.66
C ARG A 146 1.14 5.62 18.20
N ARG A 147 2.41 5.19 18.17
CA ARG A 147 3.56 6.03 18.59
C ARG A 147 3.74 7.22 17.66
N LEU A 148 3.62 7.01 16.36
CA LEU A 148 3.70 8.10 15.39
C LEU A 148 2.55 9.10 15.58
N PHE A 149 1.33 8.61 15.78
CA PHE A 149 0.18 9.45 16.08
C PHE A 149 0.42 10.29 17.33
N ASP A 150 0.86 9.69 18.43
CA ASP A 150 1.10 10.40 19.70
C ASP A 150 2.18 11.50 19.57
N GLN A 151 3.20 11.29 18.74
CA GLN A 151 4.24 12.31 18.49
C GLN A 151 3.68 13.55 17.78
N PHE A 152 2.67 13.41 16.95
CA PHE A 152 2.18 14.46 16.08
C PHE A 152 0.81 15.03 16.46
N ARG A 153 0.01 14.37 17.29
CA ARG A 153 -1.39 14.75 17.59
C ARG A 153 -1.56 16.15 18.19
N LEU A 154 -0.52 16.71 18.80
CA LEU A 154 -0.52 18.05 19.36
C LEU A 154 0.17 19.09 18.45
N VAL A 155 0.66 18.67 17.30
CA VAL A 155 1.29 19.59 16.33
C VAL A 155 0.18 20.42 15.67
N PRO A 156 0.31 21.76 15.68
CA PRO A 156 -0.68 22.63 15.03
C PRO A 156 -0.82 22.30 13.53
N ASP A 157 -2.05 22.33 13.05
CA ASP A 157 -2.41 22.10 11.63
C ASP A 157 -1.93 20.74 11.05
N VAL A 158 -1.72 19.74 11.93
CA VAL A 158 -1.43 18.38 11.50
C VAL A 158 -2.67 17.75 10.83
N ILE A 159 -2.42 16.99 9.78
CA ILE A 159 -3.43 16.19 9.06
C ILE A 159 -2.92 14.76 9.01
N PHE A 160 -3.67 13.86 9.61
CA PHE A 160 -3.35 12.44 9.57
C PHE A 160 -3.92 11.79 8.31
N ILE A 161 -3.14 10.91 7.70
CA ILE A 161 -3.54 10.07 6.58
C ILE A 161 -3.62 8.65 7.10
N LEU A 162 -4.76 8.01 6.88
CA LEU A 162 -5.06 6.68 7.39
C LEU A 162 -5.59 5.82 6.23
N ASP A 163 -4.81 4.82 5.84
CA ASP A 163 -5.19 3.78 4.88
C ASP A 163 -4.91 2.40 5.51
N PRO A 164 -5.60 2.07 6.64
CA PRO A 164 -5.41 0.79 7.30
C PRO A 164 -5.97 -0.35 6.45
N PRO A 165 -5.59 -1.61 6.73
CA PRO A 165 -6.27 -2.76 6.15
C PRO A 165 -7.79 -2.65 6.29
N TYR A 166 -8.56 -3.04 5.28
CA TYR A 166 -10.00 -2.85 5.31
C TYR A 166 -10.69 -3.92 6.15
N LEU A 167 -11.55 -3.50 7.09
CA LEU A 167 -12.33 -4.40 7.92
C LEU A 167 -13.25 -5.29 7.05
N SER A 168 -13.22 -6.60 7.31
CA SER A 168 -14.00 -7.63 6.58
C SER A 168 -13.56 -7.87 5.13
N THR A 169 -12.37 -7.41 4.72
CA THR A 169 -11.77 -7.81 3.44
C THR A 169 -10.73 -8.89 3.65
N ASP A 170 -10.58 -9.79 2.65
CA ASP A 170 -9.53 -10.80 2.68
C ASP A 170 -8.16 -10.13 2.49
N CYS A 171 -7.25 -10.39 3.40
CA CYS A 171 -5.95 -9.73 3.45
C CYS A 171 -4.78 -10.71 3.30
N GLY A 172 -4.95 -11.75 2.51
CA GLY A 172 -3.90 -12.73 2.22
C GLY A 172 -2.59 -12.16 1.65
N THR A 173 -2.53 -10.84 1.43
CA THR A 173 -1.33 -10.12 0.99
C THR A 173 -0.45 -9.59 2.13
N TYR A 174 -0.93 -9.63 3.37
CA TYR A 174 -0.17 -9.14 4.52
C TYR A 174 0.54 -10.28 5.25
N ARG A 175 1.80 -10.04 5.59
CA ARG A 175 2.75 -11.02 6.15
C ARG A 175 2.45 -11.50 7.59
N SER A 176 1.33 -11.20 8.21
CA SER A 176 1.15 -11.53 9.61
C SER A 176 0.16 -12.67 9.84
N ASP A 177 0.61 -13.71 10.56
CA ASP A 177 -0.25 -14.70 11.24
C ASP A 177 -1.20 -14.05 12.27
N ASN A 178 -1.00 -12.78 12.58
CA ASN A 178 -1.83 -11.91 13.41
C ASN A 178 -2.57 -10.90 12.54
N TYR A 179 -3.60 -11.37 11.85
CA TYR A 179 -4.53 -10.49 11.18
C TYR A 179 -5.16 -9.47 12.16
N TRP A 180 -5.42 -8.26 11.67
CA TRP A 180 -6.08 -7.21 12.44
C TRP A 180 -7.40 -7.71 13.04
N LYS A 181 -7.53 -7.55 14.35
CA LYS A 181 -8.76 -7.81 15.07
C LYS A 181 -9.64 -6.57 15.09
N LEU A 182 -10.91 -6.72 15.38
CA LEU A 182 -11.83 -5.59 15.51
C LEU A 182 -11.28 -4.48 16.44
N SER A 183 -10.58 -4.88 17.54
CA SER A 183 -9.93 -3.94 18.46
C SER A 183 -8.91 -3.02 17.77
N ASP A 184 -8.16 -3.54 16.78
CA ASP A 184 -7.15 -2.74 16.08
C ASP A 184 -7.81 -1.66 15.22
N TYR A 185 -8.93 -1.98 14.57
CA TYR A 185 -9.72 -0.99 13.83
C TYR A 185 -10.34 0.06 14.76
N LEU A 186 -10.84 -0.35 15.93
CA LEU A 186 -11.37 0.59 16.93
C LEU A 186 -10.28 1.52 17.47
N ASP A 187 -9.05 1.04 17.62
CA ASP A 187 -7.92 1.86 18.01
C ASP A 187 -7.55 2.89 16.91
N VAL A 188 -7.65 2.52 15.64
CA VAL A 188 -7.49 3.49 14.54
C VAL A 188 -8.59 4.56 14.58
N LEU A 189 -9.85 4.17 14.82
CA LEU A 189 -10.95 5.13 14.92
C LEU A 189 -10.74 6.16 16.05
N LYS A 190 -10.05 5.78 17.13
CA LYS A 190 -9.69 6.73 18.20
C LYS A 190 -8.78 7.85 17.70
N CYS A 191 -7.90 7.57 16.72
CA CYS A 191 -7.03 8.58 16.13
C CYS A 191 -7.80 9.65 15.33
N LEU A 192 -9.06 9.38 14.94
CA LEU A 192 -9.89 10.32 14.18
C LEU A 192 -10.58 11.35 15.07
N VAL A 193 -10.78 11.03 16.35
CA VAL A 193 -11.55 11.87 17.28
C VAL A 193 -10.79 13.17 17.56
N GLY A 194 -11.39 14.31 17.22
CA GLY A 194 -10.80 15.63 17.45
C GLY A 194 -9.63 15.98 16.54
N THR A 195 -9.36 15.22 15.48
CA THR A 195 -8.25 15.44 14.56
C THR A 195 -8.72 15.82 13.16
N LYS A 196 -7.79 16.40 12.37
CA LYS A 196 -7.96 16.56 10.92
C LYS A 196 -7.39 15.30 10.25
N PHE A 197 -8.14 14.73 9.31
CA PHE A 197 -7.72 13.48 8.70
C PHE A 197 -8.17 13.31 7.25
N VAL A 198 -7.50 12.39 6.58
CA VAL A 198 -7.91 11.72 5.35
C VAL A 198 -7.92 10.23 5.64
N TYR A 199 -9.08 9.61 5.58
CA TYR A 199 -9.25 8.19 5.82
C TYR A 199 -9.68 7.50 4.54
N PHE A 200 -8.97 6.44 4.16
CA PHE A 200 -9.31 5.62 3.00
C PHE A 200 -10.05 4.36 3.42
N SER A 201 -11.02 3.96 2.61
CA SER A 201 -11.82 2.76 2.81
C SER A 201 -12.45 2.32 1.49
N SER A 202 -13.27 1.29 1.52
CA SER A 202 -14.06 0.87 0.38
C SER A 202 -15.47 0.46 0.81
N SER A 203 -16.40 0.36 -0.15
CA SER A 203 -17.74 -0.15 0.10
C SER A 203 -17.77 -1.63 0.50
N LYS A 204 -16.65 -2.35 0.37
CA LYS A 204 -16.45 -3.71 0.88
C LYS A 204 -16.14 -3.75 2.39
N SER A 205 -15.73 -2.63 2.96
CA SER A 205 -15.41 -2.54 4.39
C SER A 205 -16.66 -2.20 5.20
N THR A 206 -16.86 -2.90 6.30
CA THR A 206 -17.96 -2.64 7.24
C THR A 206 -17.65 -1.50 8.22
N ILE A 207 -16.48 -0.85 8.10
CA ILE A 207 -16.05 0.20 9.04
C ILE A 207 -16.98 1.42 9.03
N VAL A 208 -17.51 1.79 7.87
CA VAL A 208 -18.43 2.96 7.74
C VAL A 208 -19.79 2.61 8.38
N GLU A 209 -20.28 1.40 8.15
CA GLU A 209 -21.51 0.91 8.81
C GLU A 209 -21.36 0.87 10.34
N LEU A 210 -20.22 0.39 10.82
CA LEU A 210 -19.89 0.40 12.25
C LEU A 210 -19.91 1.83 12.81
N ALA A 211 -19.28 2.77 12.13
CA ALA A 211 -19.24 4.17 12.56
C ALA A 211 -20.63 4.83 12.56
N ASP A 212 -21.47 4.53 11.58
CA ASP A 212 -22.86 4.98 11.55
C ASP A 212 -23.68 4.38 12.70
N TRP A 213 -23.44 3.11 13.04
CA TRP A 213 -24.05 2.50 14.22
C TRP A 213 -23.57 3.17 15.51
N MET A 214 -22.27 3.45 15.63
CA MET A 214 -21.70 4.17 16.77
C MET A 214 -22.33 5.57 16.92
N GLY A 215 -22.56 6.27 15.83
CA GLY A 215 -23.18 7.60 15.81
C GLY A 215 -24.61 7.64 16.30
N ARG A 216 -25.35 6.52 16.18
CA ARG A 216 -26.71 6.39 16.75
C ARG A 216 -26.70 6.21 18.27
N ASN A 217 -25.54 5.90 18.85
CA ASN A 217 -25.33 5.74 20.28
C ASN A 217 -24.62 6.99 20.81
N GLN A 218 -25.37 7.93 21.39
CA GLN A 218 -24.87 9.24 21.85
C GLN A 218 -23.66 9.16 22.79
N SER A 219 -23.44 8.03 23.48
CA SER A 219 -22.31 7.83 24.38
C SER A 219 -21.02 7.48 23.66
N ILE A 220 -21.07 7.07 22.40
CA ILE A 220 -19.89 6.63 21.63
C ILE A 220 -19.51 7.67 20.59
N GLY A 221 -20.47 8.22 19.85
CA GLY A 221 -20.27 9.19 18.78
C GLY A 221 -19.74 8.53 17.48
N ASN A 222 -19.94 9.22 16.35
CA ASN A 222 -19.39 8.79 15.08
C ASN A 222 -18.01 9.46 14.84
N PRO A 223 -16.90 8.73 14.78
CA PRO A 223 -15.58 9.31 14.53
C PRO A 223 -15.47 10.03 13.17
N PHE A 224 -16.32 9.69 12.20
CA PHE A 224 -16.38 10.34 10.89
C PHE A 224 -17.38 11.52 10.84
N GLU A 225 -17.99 11.91 11.95
CA GLU A 225 -18.95 13.01 11.98
C GLU A 225 -18.30 14.31 11.41
N GLY A 226 -19.00 14.94 10.47
CA GLY A 226 -18.52 16.14 9.78
C GLY A 226 -17.50 15.88 8.67
N ALA A 227 -17.10 14.65 8.42
CA ALA A 227 -16.23 14.33 7.28
C ALA A 227 -17.00 14.36 5.95
N LYS A 228 -16.36 14.91 4.89
CA LYS A 228 -16.84 14.79 3.51
C LYS A 228 -16.41 13.44 2.94
N ILE A 229 -17.34 12.76 2.28
CA ILE A 229 -17.07 11.45 1.65
C ILE A 229 -16.98 11.65 0.15
N TYR A 230 -15.84 11.27 -0.42
CA TYR A 230 -15.61 11.17 -1.86
C TYR A 230 -15.64 9.68 -2.25
N ARG A 231 -16.31 9.35 -3.35
CA ARG A 231 -16.46 7.98 -3.85
C ARG A 231 -15.94 7.90 -5.27
N HIS A 232 -15.22 6.83 -5.57
CA HIS A 232 -14.79 6.47 -6.91
C HIS A 232 -15.23 5.04 -7.21
N HIS A 233 -16.08 4.88 -8.24
CA HIS A 233 -16.58 3.56 -8.62
C HIS A 233 -15.52 2.79 -9.38
N VAL A 234 -15.17 1.60 -8.87
CA VAL A 234 -14.27 0.65 -9.52
C VAL A 234 -15.09 -0.48 -10.10
N SER A 235 -15.06 -0.64 -11.43
CA SER A 235 -15.75 -1.70 -12.15
C SER A 235 -14.76 -2.56 -12.93
N GLY A 236 -14.97 -3.88 -12.94
CA GLY A 236 -14.19 -4.86 -13.69
C GLY A 236 -14.91 -6.21 -13.72
N ILE A 237 -14.38 -7.17 -14.47
CA ILE A 237 -15.01 -8.50 -14.68
C ILE A 237 -15.36 -9.22 -13.36
N ALA A 238 -14.60 -8.97 -12.28
CA ALA A 238 -14.82 -9.56 -10.95
C ALA A 238 -14.82 -8.50 -9.82
N LEU A 239 -14.81 -7.21 -10.17
CA LEU A 239 -14.66 -6.12 -9.21
C LEU A 239 -15.80 -5.12 -9.42
N ASN A 240 -16.60 -4.92 -8.37
CA ASN A 240 -17.66 -3.92 -8.37
C ASN A 240 -17.77 -3.36 -6.94
N TYR A 241 -17.12 -2.22 -6.71
CA TYR A 241 -17.09 -1.56 -5.41
C TYR A 241 -16.73 -0.09 -5.56
N ASP A 242 -17.00 0.70 -4.53
CA ASP A 242 -16.55 2.08 -4.45
C ASP A 242 -15.33 2.19 -3.55
N ASP A 243 -14.27 2.80 -4.05
CA ASP A 243 -13.23 3.35 -3.20
C ASP A 243 -13.75 4.62 -2.54
N MET A 244 -13.49 4.77 -1.26
CA MET A 244 -13.98 5.87 -0.46
C MET A 244 -12.83 6.62 0.19
N MET A 245 -12.90 7.96 0.14
CA MET A 245 -12.00 8.84 0.86
C MET A 245 -12.84 9.77 1.74
N LEU A 246 -12.67 9.66 3.05
CA LEU A 246 -13.34 10.47 4.06
C LEU A 246 -12.38 11.55 4.53
N VAL A 247 -12.81 12.82 4.43
CA VAL A 247 -11.94 13.98 4.68
C VAL A 247 -12.56 14.88 5.72
N LYS A 248 -11.83 15.10 6.82
CA LYS A 248 -12.12 16.11 7.84
C LYS A 248 -10.94 17.06 7.93
N ALA A 249 -11.08 18.24 7.32
CA ALA A 249 -9.99 19.21 7.16
C ALA A 249 -10.11 20.48 8.01
N ALA A 250 -11.24 20.68 8.65
CA ALA A 250 -11.53 21.86 9.50
C ALA A 250 -12.15 21.41 10.82
#